data_7e4866dc2e90d43ed5ef55e194addba1
#
_entry.id   7e4866dc2e90d43ed5ef55e194addba1
#
_cell.length_a   1.000
_cell.length_b   1.000
_cell.length_c   1.000
_cell.angle_alpha   90.00
_cell.angle_beta   90.00
_cell.angle_gamma   90.00
#
_symmetry.space_group_name_H-M   'P 1'
#
loop_
_entity.id
_entity.type
_entity.pdbx_description
1 polymer ?
#
loop_
_entity_poly.entity_id
_entity_poly.type
_entity_poly.pdbx_seq_one_letter_code
_entity_poly.pdbx_strand_id
1 'polypeptide(L)'
;MTKSLQVDVVGVGLNAIDTLIFVPQFPSYGSKVEFRSASMQPGGQVATAMVACARWGLRTRYVGKLGDDLAAKMHAVEFADAGVETHITTLEGCASAQSFILVDPRGERTVVWRRDEGLALKIKELDREWIVNARALLVDGADTAAATQAAKWARAAGVPVIGDLDDPYPLLDPLLENVDYLIVSRDFPAKLTGENDLRKSLATLQKRFGSRVSAATLGTEGVLAWDGQQFYYSPAYSVPVVDSTGAGDIFHAAFIYGLLHNWPVQRTLDFSCAAAALNCMAAGARGGIQPLENIHRLMSSAERHPSAY
;
A
#
# COMPACT_ATOMS: atom_id res chain seq x y z
N MET A 1 24.91 15.82 -16.78
CA MET A 1 23.86 14.93 -16.21
C MET A 1 24.12 14.81 -14.71
N THR A 2 23.37 15.50 -13.90
CA THR A 2 23.42 15.33 -12.44
C THR A 2 22.98 13.89 -12.12
N LYS A 3 23.87 13.09 -11.52
CA LYS A 3 23.49 11.77 -10.99
C LYS A 3 22.28 11.97 -10.07
N SER A 4 21.14 11.36 -10.39
CA SER A 4 20.00 11.29 -9.46
C SER A 4 20.51 10.73 -8.13
N LEU A 5 20.21 11.41 -7.02
CA LEU A 5 20.60 10.92 -5.70
C LEU A 5 19.97 9.55 -5.48
N GLN A 6 20.75 8.61 -4.99
CA GLN A 6 20.26 7.29 -4.63
C GLN A 6 19.23 7.42 -3.50
N VAL A 7 18.03 6.86 -3.68
CA VAL A 7 16.99 6.78 -2.64
C VAL A 7 16.90 5.36 -2.07
N ASP A 8 16.29 5.20 -0.90
CA ASP A 8 16.11 3.88 -0.32
C ASP A 8 14.92 3.16 -0.95
N VAL A 9 13.83 3.89 -1.25
CA VAL A 9 12.67 3.32 -1.93
C VAL A 9 12.06 4.31 -2.91
N VAL A 10 11.66 3.81 -4.08
CA VAL A 10 10.83 4.53 -5.04
C VAL A 10 9.46 3.86 -5.10
N GLY A 11 8.40 4.66 -5.09
CA GLY A 11 7.03 4.21 -5.29
C GLY A 11 6.46 4.73 -6.60
N VAL A 12 5.87 3.86 -7.40
CA VAL A 12 5.18 4.21 -8.65
C VAL A 12 3.75 3.70 -8.57
N GLY A 13 2.78 4.60 -8.47
CA GLY A 13 1.38 4.19 -8.34
C GLY A 13 0.42 5.24 -7.81
N LEU A 14 -0.66 4.77 -7.23
CA LEU A 14 -1.85 5.55 -6.87
C LEU A 14 -1.58 6.57 -5.76
N ASN A 15 -2.12 7.75 -5.98
CA ASN A 15 -2.51 8.72 -4.97
C ASN A 15 -4.03 8.98 -5.07
N ALA A 16 -4.65 9.36 -4.00
CA ALA A 16 -6.05 9.77 -3.97
C ALA A 16 -6.28 10.78 -2.85
N ILE A 17 -7.35 11.56 -2.94
CA ILE A 17 -7.85 12.32 -1.80
C ILE A 17 -9.03 11.56 -1.20
N ASP A 18 -8.98 11.27 0.08
CA ASP A 18 -9.99 10.51 0.78
C ASP A 18 -10.88 11.45 1.60
N THR A 19 -12.18 11.45 1.33
CA THR A 19 -13.18 12.08 2.17
C THR A 19 -13.73 11.01 3.12
N LEU A 20 -13.25 11.03 4.35
CA LEU A 20 -13.72 10.14 5.42
C LEU A 20 -15.02 10.68 6.00
N ILE A 21 -16.02 9.84 6.12
CA ILE A 21 -17.33 10.18 6.65
C ILE A 21 -17.69 9.17 7.75
N PHE A 22 -17.62 9.60 9.01
CA PHE A 22 -17.97 8.75 10.15
C PHE A 22 -19.48 8.70 10.34
N VAL A 23 -20.04 7.50 10.20
CA VAL A 23 -21.48 7.26 10.29
C VAL A 23 -21.82 6.40 11.52
N PRO A 24 -22.98 6.56 12.17
CA PRO A 24 -23.40 5.70 13.26
C PRO A 24 -23.70 4.27 12.79
N GLN A 25 -24.08 4.12 11.53
CA GLN A 25 -24.32 2.86 10.82
C GLN A 25 -24.25 3.09 9.31
N PHE A 26 -23.94 2.07 8.54
CA PHE A 26 -24.02 2.19 7.09
C PHE A 26 -25.45 2.44 6.63
N PRO A 27 -25.67 3.41 5.69
CA PRO A 27 -26.99 3.64 5.14
C PRO A 27 -27.50 2.45 4.34
N SER A 28 -28.76 2.06 4.58
CA SER A 28 -29.44 1.11 3.71
C SER A 28 -29.97 1.79 2.46
N TYR A 29 -30.31 1.01 1.42
CA TYR A 29 -30.88 1.57 0.19
C TYR A 29 -32.13 2.43 0.48
N GLY A 30 -32.15 3.65 -0.05
CA GLY A 30 -33.25 4.61 0.12
C GLY A 30 -33.32 5.29 1.50
N SER A 31 -32.39 4.99 2.42
CA SER A 31 -32.37 5.63 3.76
C SER A 31 -31.63 6.97 3.77
N LYS A 32 -31.81 7.70 4.88
CA LYS A 32 -31.00 8.88 5.24
C LYS A 32 -30.32 8.60 6.58
N VAL A 33 -29.01 8.87 6.64
CA VAL A 33 -28.23 8.74 7.87
C VAL A 33 -27.47 10.04 8.09
N GLU A 34 -27.59 10.60 9.29
CA GLU A 34 -26.80 11.76 9.69
C GLU A 34 -25.37 11.29 10.05
N PHE A 35 -24.35 11.84 9.40
CA PHE A 35 -22.97 11.54 9.74
C PHE A 35 -22.49 12.29 10.97
N ARG A 36 -21.54 11.75 11.71
CA ARG A 36 -20.98 12.35 12.94
C ARG A 36 -19.93 13.40 12.63
N SER A 37 -19.05 13.11 11.69
CA SER A 37 -17.97 13.98 11.24
C SER A 37 -17.52 13.62 9.84
N ALA A 38 -16.89 14.56 9.16
CA ALA A 38 -16.24 14.33 7.89
C ALA A 38 -14.89 15.08 7.84
N SER A 39 -13.90 14.49 7.17
CA SER A 39 -12.61 15.12 6.92
C SER A 39 -12.06 14.70 5.56
N MET A 40 -11.27 15.58 4.95
CA MET A 40 -10.58 15.32 3.69
C MET A 40 -9.08 15.16 3.98
N GLN A 41 -8.48 14.09 3.50
CA GLN A 41 -7.10 13.74 3.77
C GLN A 41 -6.42 13.11 2.54
N PRO A 42 -5.11 13.32 2.33
CA PRO A 42 -4.36 12.60 1.31
C PRO A 42 -4.27 11.10 1.64
N GLY A 43 -4.47 10.28 0.60
CA GLY A 43 -4.42 8.81 0.63
C GLY A 43 -3.77 8.24 -0.63
N GLY A 44 -4.21 7.06 -1.04
CA GLY A 44 -3.65 6.28 -2.13
C GLY A 44 -2.52 5.37 -1.69
N GLN A 45 -2.53 4.13 -2.19
CA GLN A 45 -1.69 3.02 -1.73
C GLN A 45 -0.21 3.38 -1.70
N VAL A 46 0.38 3.63 -2.87
CA VAL A 46 1.82 3.93 -2.96
C VAL A 46 2.17 5.25 -2.31
N ALA A 47 1.35 6.29 -2.48
CA ALA A 47 1.60 7.60 -1.87
C ALA A 47 1.64 7.51 -0.34
N THR A 48 0.73 6.74 0.28
CA THR A 48 0.70 6.50 1.74
C THR A 48 1.93 5.74 2.20
N ALA A 49 2.32 4.68 1.49
CA ALA A 49 3.51 3.91 1.84
C ALA A 49 4.79 4.75 1.77
N MET A 50 4.93 5.64 0.77
CA MET A 50 6.11 6.52 0.66
C MET A 50 6.19 7.51 1.83
N VAL A 51 5.07 8.10 2.25
CA VAL A 51 5.03 8.97 3.42
C VAL A 51 5.43 8.23 4.70
N ALA A 52 4.93 7.00 4.89
CA ALA A 52 5.29 6.19 6.06
C ALA A 52 6.78 5.85 6.07
N CYS A 53 7.33 5.37 4.96
CA CYS A 53 8.76 5.10 4.81
C CYS A 53 9.62 6.34 5.12
N ALA A 54 9.21 7.52 4.62
CA ALA A 54 9.92 8.78 4.89
C ALA A 54 9.91 9.14 6.38
N ARG A 55 8.75 9.03 7.04
CA ARG A 55 8.62 9.28 8.50
C ARG A 55 9.44 8.30 9.34
N TRP A 56 9.79 7.13 8.80
CA TRP A 56 10.69 6.15 9.44
C TRP A 56 12.16 6.35 9.05
N GLY A 57 12.50 7.45 8.39
CA GLY A 57 13.87 7.85 8.09
C GLY A 57 14.45 7.28 6.80
N LEU A 58 13.66 6.64 5.96
CA LEU A 58 14.08 6.22 4.64
C LEU A 58 14.01 7.40 3.65
N ARG A 59 14.98 7.50 2.74
CA ARG A 59 14.91 8.43 1.61
C ARG A 59 13.97 7.87 0.57
N THR A 60 12.87 8.56 0.33
CA THR A 60 11.77 8.09 -0.52
C THR A 60 11.59 8.95 -1.75
N ARG A 61 11.18 8.32 -2.83
CA ARG A 61 10.77 8.97 -4.08
C ARG A 61 9.38 8.48 -4.47
N TYR A 62 8.49 9.41 -4.75
CA TYR A 62 7.16 9.10 -5.27
C TYR A 62 7.04 9.53 -6.74
N VAL A 63 6.54 8.64 -7.59
CA VAL A 63 6.25 8.88 -9.01
C VAL A 63 4.78 8.60 -9.25
N GLY A 64 4.06 9.60 -9.75
CA GLY A 64 2.61 9.46 -9.98
C GLY A 64 2.01 10.60 -10.78
N LYS A 65 0.68 10.67 -10.80
CA LYS A 65 -0.05 11.68 -11.56
C LYS A 65 -1.19 12.25 -10.75
N LEU A 66 -1.37 13.57 -10.81
CA LEU A 66 -2.41 14.32 -10.12
C LEU A 66 -3.14 15.23 -11.12
N GLY A 67 -4.32 15.71 -10.74
CA GLY A 67 -4.94 16.87 -11.38
C GLY A 67 -4.27 18.17 -10.96
N ASP A 68 -4.92 19.31 -11.27
CA ASP A 68 -4.47 20.66 -10.89
C ASP A 68 -5.35 21.30 -9.79
N ASP A 69 -6.01 20.48 -9.00
CA ASP A 69 -7.02 20.84 -8.01
C ASP A 69 -6.44 21.02 -6.58
N LEU A 70 -7.34 21.20 -5.61
CA LEU A 70 -6.97 21.32 -4.20
C LEU A 70 -6.31 20.05 -3.66
N ALA A 71 -6.75 18.88 -4.12
CA ALA A 71 -6.19 17.61 -3.72
C ALA A 71 -4.71 17.51 -4.09
N ALA A 72 -4.33 17.95 -5.29
CA ALA A 72 -2.93 18.01 -5.71
C ALA A 72 -2.08 18.88 -4.78
N LYS A 73 -2.61 20.02 -4.33
CA LYS A 73 -1.92 20.92 -3.38
C LYS A 73 -1.75 20.26 -2.00
N MET A 74 -2.78 19.55 -1.53
CA MET A 74 -2.70 18.82 -0.25
C MET A 74 -1.62 17.73 -0.29
N HIS A 75 -1.55 16.96 -1.37
CA HIS A 75 -0.49 15.97 -1.57
C HIS A 75 0.90 16.62 -1.61
N ALA A 76 1.06 17.73 -2.34
CA ALA A 76 2.34 18.42 -2.45
C ALA A 76 2.85 18.92 -1.09
N VAL A 77 1.97 19.48 -0.26
CA VAL A 77 2.31 19.92 1.11
C VAL A 77 2.76 18.74 1.95
N GLU A 78 1.97 17.65 1.98
CA GLU A 78 2.30 16.50 2.82
C GLU A 78 3.58 15.78 2.39
N PHE A 79 3.80 15.63 1.08
CA PHE A 79 5.06 15.07 0.59
C PHE A 79 6.27 15.93 0.98
N ALA A 80 6.14 17.26 0.87
CA ALA A 80 7.20 18.17 1.29
C ALA A 80 7.46 18.08 2.80
N ASP A 81 6.42 18.07 3.62
CA ASP A 81 6.53 17.97 5.09
C ASP A 81 7.14 16.64 5.52
N ALA A 82 6.85 15.55 4.80
CA ALA A 82 7.43 14.24 5.06
C ALA A 82 8.84 14.06 4.47
N GLY A 83 9.30 14.97 3.62
CA GLY A 83 10.60 14.86 2.94
C GLY A 83 10.64 13.84 1.80
N VAL A 84 9.49 13.58 1.16
CA VAL A 84 9.39 12.69 0.00
C VAL A 84 9.82 13.44 -1.26
N GLU A 85 10.81 12.93 -1.99
CA GLU A 85 11.13 13.42 -3.34
C GLU A 85 9.99 13.04 -4.30
N THR A 86 9.51 14.00 -5.10
CA THR A 86 8.34 13.76 -5.96
C THR A 86 8.63 14.01 -7.42
N HIS A 87 8.15 13.10 -8.28
CA HIS A 87 8.06 13.25 -9.74
C HIS A 87 6.59 13.08 -10.14
N ILE A 88 5.85 14.18 -10.07
CA ILE A 88 4.41 14.19 -10.30
C ILE A 88 4.11 14.85 -11.65
N THR A 89 3.46 14.10 -12.54
CA THR A 89 2.87 14.67 -13.75
C THR A 89 1.52 15.32 -13.38
N THR A 90 1.33 16.58 -13.71
CA THR A 90 0.06 17.27 -13.49
C THR A 90 -0.78 17.24 -14.76
N LEU A 91 -2.07 16.90 -14.64
CA LEU A 91 -3.05 16.97 -15.72
C LEU A 91 -3.94 18.18 -15.49
N GLU A 92 -3.80 19.20 -16.36
CA GLU A 92 -4.58 20.42 -16.30
C GLU A 92 -6.06 20.17 -16.58
N GLY A 93 -6.95 20.91 -15.87
CA GLY A 93 -8.40 20.81 -16.01
C GLY A 93 -9.00 19.50 -15.53
N CYS A 94 -8.26 18.71 -14.77
CA CYS A 94 -8.69 17.41 -14.28
C CYS A 94 -8.71 17.38 -12.75
N ALA A 95 -9.74 16.76 -12.18
CA ALA A 95 -9.75 16.45 -10.74
C ALA A 95 -8.85 15.24 -10.46
N SER A 96 -8.08 15.33 -9.38
CA SER A 96 -7.30 14.19 -8.83
C SER A 96 -8.22 13.02 -8.45
N ALA A 97 -7.65 11.83 -8.30
CA ALA A 97 -8.43 10.68 -7.84
C ALA A 97 -9.03 10.93 -6.44
N GLN A 98 -10.28 10.52 -6.26
CA GLN A 98 -11.07 10.80 -5.05
C GLN A 98 -11.75 9.55 -4.54
N SER A 99 -11.79 9.42 -3.20
CA SER A 99 -12.58 8.41 -2.51
C SER A 99 -13.52 9.07 -1.50
N PHE A 100 -14.74 8.54 -1.39
CA PHE A 100 -15.65 8.79 -0.27
C PHE A 100 -15.69 7.51 0.55
N ILE A 101 -15.28 7.60 1.81
CA ILE A 101 -15.10 6.45 2.69
C ILE A 101 -16.05 6.59 3.86
N LEU A 102 -17.08 5.75 3.91
CA LEU A 102 -17.94 5.64 5.07
C LEU A 102 -17.27 4.73 6.09
N VAL A 103 -17.14 5.20 7.33
CA VAL A 103 -16.52 4.46 8.45
C VAL A 103 -17.57 4.28 9.55
N ASP A 104 -17.80 3.05 9.99
CA ASP A 104 -18.72 2.71 11.07
C ASP A 104 -18.02 2.76 12.46
N PRO A 105 -18.76 2.64 13.60
CA PRO A 105 -18.18 2.68 14.93
C PRO A 105 -17.20 1.54 15.26
N ARG A 106 -17.10 0.51 14.41
CA ARG A 106 -16.15 -0.60 14.55
C ARG A 106 -14.87 -0.36 13.74
N GLY A 107 -14.81 0.78 12.99
CA GLY A 107 -13.71 1.07 12.07
C GLY A 107 -13.78 0.31 10.73
N GLU A 108 -14.90 -0.36 10.46
CA GLU A 108 -15.16 -0.99 9.18
C GLU A 108 -15.54 0.06 8.13
N ARG A 109 -15.13 -0.14 6.88
CA ARG A 109 -15.30 0.88 5.84
C ARG A 109 -15.99 0.35 4.58
N THR A 110 -16.68 1.29 3.91
CA THR A 110 -17.15 1.12 2.54
C THR A 110 -16.64 2.29 1.71
N VAL A 111 -16.05 2.00 0.56
CA VAL A 111 -15.38 2.97 -0.30
C VAL A 111 -16.15 3.14 -1.60
N VAL A 112 -16.44 4.40 -1.97
CA VAL A 112 -16.88 4.80 -3.30
C VAL A 112 -15.81 5.71 -3.87
N TRP A 113 -15.27 5.39 -5.04
CA TRP A 113 -14.15 6.12 -5.60
C TRP A 113 -14.34 6.47 -7.08
N ARG A 114 -13.61 7.48 -7.51
CA ARG A 114 -13.51 7.89 -8.91
C ARG A 114 -12.09 8.30 -9.24
N ARG A 115 -11.62 7.88 -10.41
CA ARG A 115 -10.40 8.35 -11.05
C ARG A 115 -10.69 8.62 -12.53
N ASP A 116 -10.26 9.76 -13.03
CA ASP A 116 -10.32 10.08 -14.46
C ASP A 116 -9.30 9.22 -15.22
N GLU A 117 -9.66 8.72 -16.41
CA GLU A 117 -8.77 7.89 -17.23
C GLU A 117 -7.50 8.65 -17.67
N GLY A 118 -7.59 9.96 -17.81
CA GLY A 118 -6.48 10.85 -18.11
C GLY A 118 -5.39 10.85 -17.03
N LEU A 119 -5.73 10.48 -15.79
CA LEU A 119 -4.78 10.34 -14.68
C LEU A 119 -3.97 9.04 -14.74
N ALA A 120 -4.24 8.13 -15.66
CA ALA A 120 -3.40 6.96 -15.85
C ALA A 120 -1.96 7.38 -16.22
N LEU A 121 -1.00 6.97 -15.40
CA LEU A 121 0.41 7.22 -15.64
C LEU A 121 0.89 6.43 -16.86
N LYS A 122 1.51 7.11 -17.82
CA LYS A 122 1.97 6.50 -19.07
C LYS A 122 3.45 6.18 -18.99
N ILE A 123 3.89 5.15 -19.70
CA ILE A 123 5.31 4.74 -19.75
C ILE A 123 6.23 5.90 -20.12
N LYS A 124 5.83 6.77 -21.05
CA LYS A 124 6.61 7.94 -21.49
C LYS A 124 6.76 9.05 -20.43
N GLU A 125 5.97 8.98 -19.37
CA GLU A 125 6.02 9.90 -18.21
C GLU A 125 6.96 9.38 -17.11
N LEU A 126 7.53 8.18 -17.29
CA LEU A 126 8.55 7.61 -16.41
C LEU A 126 9.96 7.92 -16.90
N ASP A 127 10.85 8.15 -15.96
CA ASP A 127 12.29 8.13 -16.22
C ASP A 127 12.91 6.89 -15.56
N ARG A 128 13.66 6.12 -16.33
CA ARG A 128 14.35 4.91 -15.87
C ARG A 128 15.29 5.21 -14.70
N GLU A 129 15.97 6.37 -14.71
CA GLU A 129 16.91 6.75 -13.66
C GLU A 129 16.24 6.97 -12.31
N TRP A 130 14.96 7.35 -12.27
CA TRP A 130 14.21 7.45 -11.02
C TRP A 130 14.03 6.09 -10.35
N ILE A 131 13.99 5.03 -11.13
CA ILE A 131 13.71 3.66 -10.68
C ILE A 131 15.01 2.92 -10.32
N VAL A 132 15.98 2.92 -11.20
CA VAL A 132 17.20 2.10 -11.05
C VAL A 132 18.18 2.61 -10.00
N ASN A 133 18.01 3.86 -9.56
CA ASN A 133 18.79 4.47 -8.48
C ASN A 133 18.14 4.34 -7.10
N ALA A 134 17.29 3.32 -6.90
CA ALA A 134 16.67 2.99 -5.62
C ALA A 134 17.18 1.62 -5.11
N ARG A 135 16.96 1.37 -3.80
CA ARG A 135 17.26 0.06 -3.18
C ARG A 135 16.04 -0.86 -3.19
N ALA A 136 14.82 -0.32 -3.37
CA ALA A 136 13.57 -1.06 -3.56
C ALA A 136 12.59 -0.26 -4.40
N LEU A 137 11.70 -0.95 -5.12
CA LEU A 137 10.57 -0.37 -5.85
C LEU A 137 9.26 -0.91 -5.26
N LEU A 138 8.32 0.00 -4.93
CA LEU A 138 6.93 -0.33 -4.65
C LEU A 138 6.06 0.02 -5.85
N VAL A 139 5.20 -0.90 -6.27
CA VAL A 139 4.19 -0.67 -7.32
C VAL A 139 2.83 -1.20 -6.87
N ASP A 140 1.77 -0.58 -7.37
CA ASP A 140 0.40 -1.10 -7.29
C ASP A 140 -0.14 -1.47 -8.69
N GLY A 141 -1.39 -1.91 -8.74
CA GLY A 141 -2.06 -2.30 -9.98
C GLY A 141 -2.74 -1.16 -10.73
N ALA A 142 -2.82 0.04 -10.16
CA ALA A 142 -3.66 1.12 -10.69
C ALA A 142 -3.25 1.56 -12.10
N ASP A 143 -1.95 1.57 -12.38
CA ASP A 143 -1.36 1.92 -13.67
C ASP A 143 -0.50 0.78 -14.20
N THR A 144 -1.12 -0.38 -14.46
CA THR A 144 -0.45 -1.67 -14.74
C THR A 144 0.65 -1.57 -15.79
N ALA A 145 0.45 -0.81 -16.88
CA ALA A 145 1.46 -0.66 -17.94
C ALA A 145 2.72 0.08 -17.46
N ALA A 146 2.54 1.19 -16.73
CA ALA A 146 3.63 1.97 -16.16
C ALA A 146 4.35 1.20 -15.04
N ALA A 147 3.58 0.56 -14.15
CA ALA A 147 4.10 -0.30 -13.09
C ALA A 147 4.92 -1.47 -13.65
N THR A 148 4.43 -2.14 -14.72
CA THR A 148 5.15 -3.21 -15.42
C THR A 148 6.49 -2.72 -15.98
N GLN A 149 6.50 -1.53 -16.61
CA GLN A 149 7.73 -1.00 -17.17
C GLN A 149 8.73 -0.62 -16.07
N ALA A 150 8.27 0.01 -14.99
CA ALA A 150 9.10 0.30 -13.82
C ALA A 150 9.69 -0.97 -13.19
N ALA A 151 8.86 -2.00 -13.00
CA ALA A 151 9.27 -3.29 -12.46
C ALA A 151 10.33 -3.99 -13.34
N LYS A 152 10.17 -3.95 -14.66
CA LYS A 152 11.19 -4.47 -15.60
C LYS A 152 12.53 -3.75 -15.47
N TRP A 153 12.53 -2.42 -15.38
CA TRP A 153 13.77 -1.65 -15.19
C TRP A 153 14.41 -1.94 -13.84
N ALA A 154 13.63 -1.99 -12.76
CA ALA A 154 14.11 -2.31 -11.44
C ALA A 154 14.77 -3.69 -11.40
N ARG A 155 14.08 -4.72 -11.90
CA ARG A 155 14.59 -6.08 -11.94
C ARG A 155 15.87 -6.24 -12.75
N ALA A 156 15.93 -5.60 -13.93
CA ALA A 156 17.14 -5.58 -14.76
C ALA A 156 18.34 -4.90 -14.08
N ALA A 157 18.08 -3.99 -13.13
CA ALA A 157 19.11 -3.32 -12.33
C ALA A 157 19.38 -4.01 -10.97
N GLY A 158 18.72 -5.14 -10.67
CA GLY A 158 18.86 -5.84 -9.40
C GLY A 158 18.13 -5.17 -8.22
N VAL A 159 17.21 -4.24 -8.49
CA VAL A 159 16.37 -3.59 -7.49
C VAL A 159 15.16 -4.46 -7.21
N PRO A 160 14.93 -4.92 -5.97
CA PRO A 160 13.77 -5.74 -5.62
C PRO A 160 12.47 -4.98 -5.80
N VAL A 161 11.44 -5.68 -6.30
CA VAL A 161 10.12 -5.12 -6.58
C VAL A 161 9.10 -5.70 -5.61
N ILE A 162 8.38 -4.80 -4.93
CA ILE A 162 7.27 -5.12 -4.03
C ILE A 162 5.96 -4.72 -4.73
N GLY A 163 5.00 -5.63 -4.80
CA GLY A 163 3.68 -5.39 -5.36
C GLY A 163 2.61 -5.30 -4.28
N ASP A 164 1.87 -4.20 -4.28
CA ASP A 164 0.67 -3.96 -3.47
C ASP A 164 -0.57 -4.11 -4.36
N LEU A 165 -1.21 -5.29 -4.31
CA LEU A 165 -2.29 -5.62 -5.24
C LEU A 165 -3.55 -6.05 -4.47
N ASP A 166 -4.60 -5.26 -4.61
CA ASP A 166 -5.88 -5.46 -3.94
C ASP A 166 -6.93 -6.14 -4.83
N ASP A 167 -6.81 -6.03 -6.15
CA ASP A 167 -7.73 -6.66 -7.12
C ASP A 167 -6.99 -7.11 -8.40
N PRO A 168 -7.50 -8.11 -9.15
CA PRO A 168 -6.97 -8.48 -10.44
C PRO A 168 -7.25 -7.41 -11.50
N TYR A 169 -6.31 -6.53 -11.71
CA TYR A 169 -6.37 -5.49 -12.74
C TYR A 169 -6.17 -6.07 -14.15
N PRO A 170 -6.66 -5.40 -15.20
CA PRO A 170 -6.39 -5.81 -16.58
C PRO A 170 -4.90 -5.87 -16.90
N LEU A 171 -4.48 -6.87 -17.67
CA LEU A 171 -3.08 -7.05 -18.12
C LEU A 171 -2.07 -7.17 -16.98
N LEU A 172 -2.43 -7.82 -15.88
CA LEU A 172 -1.62 -7.89 -14.67
C LEU A 172 -0.45 -8.89 -14.77
N ASP A 173 -0.57 -9.98 -15.52
CA ASP A 173 0.43 -11.04 -15.62
C ASP A 173 1.85 -10.53 -15.89
N PRO A 174 2.09 -9.59 -16.86
CA PRO A 174 3.41 -9.04 -17.10
C PRO A 174 3.99 -8.24 -15.92
N LEU A 175 3.14 -7.67 -15.05
CA LEU A 175 3.59 -7.04 -13.81
C LEU A 175 4.00 -8.10 -12.80
N LEU A 176 3.15 -9.11 -12.58
CA LEU A 176 3.39 -10.19 -11.61
C LEU A 176 4.68 -10.97 -11.88
N GLU A 177 5.01 -11.20 -13.16
CA GLU A 177 6.28 -11.80 -13.59
C GLU A 177 7.53 -10.99 -13.19
N ASN A 178 7.35 -9.72 -12.82
CA ASN A 178 8.42 -8.81 -12.44
C ASN A 178 8.37 -8.37 -10.97
N VAL A 179 7.49 -8.97 -10.15
CA VAL A 179 7.38 -8.71 -8.71
C VAL A 179 8.15 -9.78 -7.92
N ASP A 180 9.06 -9.35 -7.04
CA ASP A 180 9.82 -10.24 -6.15
C ASP A 180 9.05 -10.57 -4.86
N TYR A 181 8.33 -9.59 -4.31
CA TYR A 181 7.52 -9.70 -3.09
C TYR A 181 6.09 -9.33 -3.41
N LEU A 182 5.26 -10.34 -3.62
CA LEU A 182 3.86 -10.19 -3.96
C LEU A 182 3.02 -10.21 -2.68
N ILE A 183 2.54 -9.04 -2.26
CA ILE A 183 1.70 -8.90 -1.08
C ILE A 183 0.34 -8.39 -1.53
N VAL A 184 -0.70 -9.17 -1.26
CA VAL A 184 -2.02 -8.96 -1.84
C VAL A 184 -3.11 -8.91 -0.77
N SER A 185 -4.29 -8.43 -1.14
CA SER A 185 -5.47 -8.52 -0.28
C SER A 185 -5.97 -9.97 -0.19
N ARG A 186 -6.76 -10.27 0.86
CA ARG A 186 -7.34 -11.59 1.18
C ARG A 186 -7.90 -12.35 -0.04
N ASP A 187 -8.70 -11.67 -0.84
CA ASP A 187 -9.49 -12.31 -1.90
C ASP A 187 -8.74 -12.41 -3.24
N PHE A 188 -7.67 -11.67 -3.39
CA PHE A 188 -6.88 -11.62 -4.61
C PHE A 188 -6.37 -13.00 -5.07
N PRO A 189 -5.78 -13.84 -4.19
CA PRO A 189 -5.27 -15.15 -4.61
C PRO A 189 -6.36 -16.04 -5.22
N ALA A 190 -7.53 -16.10 -4.59
CA ALA A 190 -8.65 -16.90 -5.08
C ALA A 190 -9.20 -16.35 -6.40
N LYS A 191 -9.35 -15.05 -6.54
CA LYS A 191 -9.80 -14.40 -7.77
C LYS A 191 -8.89 -14.70 -8.96
N LEU A 192 -7.56 -14.74 -8.73
CA LEU A 192 -6.59 -14.93 -9.81
C LEU A 192 -6.31 -16.40 -10.13
N THR A 193 -6.38 -17.28 -9.15
CA THR A 193 -6.04 -18.71 -9.32
C THR A 193 -7.26 -19.61 -9.46
N GLY A 194 -8.45 -19.18 -9.01
CA GLY A 194 -9.63 -20.02 -8.87
C GLY A 194 -9.57 -21.01 -7.68
N GLU A 195 -8.51 -20.96 -6.86
CA GLU A 195 -8.31 -21.85 -5.70
C GLU A 195 -8.73 -21.14 -4.41
N ASN A 196 -9.69 -21.70 -3.68
CA ASN A 196 -10.21 -21.11 -2.44
C ASN A 196 -9.33 -21.40 -1.21
N ASP A 197 -8.51 -22.45 -1.24
CA ASP A 197 -7.52 -22.71 -0.20
C ASP A 197 -6.38 -21.70 -0.31
N LEU A 198 -6.26 -20.83 0.69
CA LEU A 198 -5.29 -19.73 0.66
C LEU A 198 -3.84 -20.24 0.58
N ARG A 199 -3.49 -21.33 1.25
CA ARG A 199 -2.13 -21.90 1.18
C ARG A 199 -1.81 -22.40 -0.22
N LYS A 200 -2.74 -23.09 -0.86
CA LYS A 200 -2.58 -23.58 -2.23
C LYS A 200 -2.55 -22.44 -3.24
N SER A 201 -3.41 -21.43 -3.09
CA SER A 201 -3.44 -20.29 -4.00
C SER A 201 -2.17 -19.45 -3.91
N LEU A 202 -1.62 -19.19 -2.72
CA LEU A 202 -0.33 -18.50 -2.55
C LEU A 202 0.83 -19.31 -3.16
N ALA A 203 0.87 -20.63 -2.96
CA ALA A 203 1.88 -21.49 -3.58
C ALA A 203 1.74 -21.51 -5.12
N THR A 204 0.51 -21.49 -5.64
CA THR A 204 0.24 -21.40 -7.07
C THR A 204 0.70 -20.07 -7.67
N LEU A 205 0.44 -18.95 -7.00
CA LEU A 205 0.91 -17.63 -7.43
C LEU A 205 2.44 -17.59 -7.48
N GLN A 206 3.10 -18.03 -6.41
CA GLN A 206 4.55 -18.05 -6.34
C GLN A 206 5.15 -18.93 -7.46
N LYS A 207 4.61 -20.11 -7.69
CA LYS A 207 5.06 -21.02 -8.76
C LYS A 207 4.82 -20.44 -10.16
N ARG A 208 3.69 -19.74 -10.37
CA ARG A 208 3.32 -19.18 -11.67
C ARG A 208 4.17 -17.97 -12.04
N PHE A 209 4.46 -17.08 -11.09
CA PHE A 209 5.08 -15.78 -11.35
C PHE A 209 6.52 -15.67 -10.84
N GLY A 210 6.99 -16.62 -10.04
CA GLY A 210 8.38 -16.70 -9.59
C GLY A 210 8.77 -15.67 -8.53
N SER A 211 7.79 -15.15 -7.76
CA SER A 211 8.08 -14.25 -6.63
C SER A 211 8.89 -14.97 -5.54
N ARG A 212 9.73 -14.21 -4.82
CA ARG A 212 10.48 -14.76 -3.65
C ARG A 212 9.54 -15.02 -2.47
N VAL A 213 8.54 -14.18 -2.31
CA VAL A 213 7.50 -14.32 -1.30
C VAL A 213 6.16 -13.95 -1.92
N SER A 214 5.15 -14.79 -1.73
CA SER A 214 3.74 -14.47 -1.97
C SER A 214 3.01 -14.44 -0.63
N ALA A 215 2.36 -13.32 -0.31
CA ALA A 215 1.67 -13.12 0.96
C ALA A 215 0.27 -12.55 0.75
N ALA A 216 -0.65 -12.86 1.66
CA ALA A 216 -1.97 -12.24 1.71
C ALA A 216 -2.22 -11.62 3.09
N THR A 217 -2.61 -10.34 3.11
CA THR A 217 -3.10 -9.67 4.32
C THR A 217 -4.55 -10.06 4.57
N LEU A 218 -4.89 -10.35 5.83
CA LEU A 218 -6.13 -11.01 6.24
C LEU A 218 -6.95 -10.16 7.24
N GLY A 219 -6.67 -8.85 7.32
CA GLY A 219 -7.28 -7.96 8.29
C GLY A 219 -6.96 -8.37 9.72
N THR A 220 -7.98 -8.57 10.56
CA THR A 220 -7.83 -8.99 11.97
C THR A 220 -7.19 -10.37 12.13
N GLU A 221 -7.16 -11.20 11.11
CA GLU A 221 -6.46 -12.49 11.13
C GLU A 221 -4.95 -12.36 10.83
N GLY A 222 -4.47 -11.16 10.46
CA GLY A 222 -3.04 -10.91 10.25
C GLY A 222 -2.56 -11.14 8.82
N VAL A 223 -1.52 -11.93 8.61
CA VAL A 223 -0.92 -12.21 7.31
C VAL A 223 -0.42 -13.65 7.21
N LEU A 224 -0.64 -14.26 6.06
CA LEU A 224 -0.05 -15.54 5.67
C LEU A 224 0.89 -15.33 4.48
N ALA A 225 2.12 -15.87 4.54
CA ALA A 225 3.10 -15.75 3.47
C ALA A 225 3.73 -17.11 3.15
N TRP A 226 4.14 -17.27 1.89
CA TRP A 226 4.83 -18.44 1.34
C TRP A 226 6.12 -18.00 0.64
N ASP A 227 7.26 -18.58 1.00
CA ASP A 227 8.58 -18.25 0.40
C ASP A 227 9.08 -19.28 -0.62
N GLY A 228 8.24 -20.26 -0.98
CA GLY A 228 8.62 -21.38 -1.83
C GLY A 228 9.11 -22.62 -1.07
N GLN A 229 9.34 -22.51 0.24
CA GLN A 229 9.82 -23.60 1.11
C GLN A 229 8.93 -23.81 2.33
N GLN A 230 8.50 -22.72 2.99
CA GLN A 230 7.66 -22.77 4.19
C GLN A 230 6.66 -21.63 4.26
N PHE A 231 5.60 -21.86 5.01
CA PHE A 231 4.65 -20.82 5.35
C PHE A 231 5.08 -20.06 6.60
N TYR A 232 4.86 -18.76 6.56
CA TYR A 232 4.98 -17.84 7.69
C TYR A 232 3.61 -17.28 8.01
N TYR A 233 3.31 -17.17 9.27
CA TYR A 233 2.07 -16.56 9.73
C TYR A 233 2.35 -15.57 10.85
N SER A 234 1.74 -14.39 10.75
CA SER A 234 1.75 -13.39 11.83
C SER A 234 0.32 -12.94 12.10
N PRO A 235 -0.25 -13.27 13.27
CA PRO A 235 -1.57 -12.76 13.65
C PRO A 235 -1.53 -11.25 13.86
N ALA A 236 -2.64 -10.56 13.59
CA ALA A 236 -2.76 -9.13 13.84
C ALA A 236 -2.69 -8.81 15.33
N TYR A 237 -2.27 -7.59 15.66
CA TYR A 237 -2.28 -7.09 17.03
C TYR A 237 -3.67 -6.55 17.40
N SER A 238 -4.12 -6.86 18.61
CA SER A 238 -5.38 -6.36 19.14
C SER A 238 -5.21 -4.91 19.63
N VAL A 239 -5.91 -3.98 18.97
CA VAL A 239 -5.86 -2.54 19.27
C VAL A 239 -7.26 -1.94 19.21
N PRO A 240 -7.52 -0.81 19.88
CA PRO A 240 -8.75 -0.03 19.66
C PRO A 240 -8.77 0.56 18.24
N VAL A 241 -9.64 0.04 17.38
CA VAL A 241 -9.75 0.48 15.98
C VAL A 241 -10.64 1.72 15.88
N VAL A 242 -10.15 2.74 15.21
CA VAL A 242 -10.88 3.96 14.80
C VAL A 242 -11.25 3.89 13.32
N ASP A 243 -10.28 3.51 12.47
CA ASP A 243 -10.43 3.45 11.02
C ASP A 243 -9.39 2.51 10.42
N SER A 244 -9.81 1.56 9.61
CA SER A 244 -8.92 0.59 8.96
C SER A 244 -8.35 1.08 7.62
N THR A 245 -8.63 2.34 7.21
CA THR A 245 -8.11 2.92 5.98
C THR A 245 -6.58 3.01 6.03
N GLY A 246 -5.92 2.58 4.95
CA GLY A 246 -4.47 2.63 4.82
C GLY A 246 -3.70 1.54 5.59
N ALA A 247 -4.37 0.63 6.31
CA ALA A 247 -3.68 -0.45 7.03
C ALA A 247 -2.81 -1.31 6.10
N GLY A 248 -3.28 -1.62 4.90
CA GLY A 248 -2.52 -2.32 3.86
C GLY A 248 -1.30 -1.54 3.41
N ASP A 249 -1.48 -0.25 3.14
CA ASP A 249 -0.41 0.63 2.67
C ASP A 249 0.72 0.74 3.70
N ILE A 250 0.36 0.87 4.98
CA ILE A 250 1.31 0.90 6.09
C ILE A 250 1.98 -0.46 6.29
N PHE A 251 1.25 -1.56 6.07
CA PHE A 251 1.84 -2.90 6.06
C PHE A 251 2.94 -3.01 5.01
N HIS A 252 2.69 -2.53 3.77
CA HIS A 252 3.68 -2.54 2.69
C HIS A 252 4.89 -1.64 3.00
N ALA A 253 4.68 -0.45 3.55
CA ALA A 253 5.77 0.42 3.99
C ALA A 253 6.65 -0.26 5.05
N ALA A 254 6.04 -0.93 6.01
CA ALA A 254 6.74 -1.65 7.08
C ALA A 254 7.47 -2.89 6.54
N PHE A 255 6.88 -3.59 5.57
CA PHE A 255 7.54 -4.70 4.88
C PHE A 255 8.81 -4.22 4.16
N ILE A 256 8.72 -3.10 3.43
CA ILE A 256 9.88 -2.47 2.77
C ILE A 256 10.95 -2.09 3.79
N TYR A 257 10.55 -1.52 4.93
CA TYR A 257 11.49 -1.18 6.01
C TYR A 257 12.26 -2.41 6.48
N GLY A 258 11.56 -3.51 6.80
CA GLY A 258 12.20 -4.76 7.22
C GLY A 258 13.10 -5.37 6.13
N LEU A 259 12.65 -5.34 4.88
CA LEU A 259 13.42 -5.82 3.73
C LEU A 259 14.74 -5.06 3.58
N LEU A 260 14.72 -3.73 3.62
CA LEU A 260 15.90 -2.88 3.48
C LEU A 260 16.88 -3.01 4.65
N HIS A 261 16.41 -3.48 5.82
CA HIS A 261 17.22 -3.81 6.98
C HIS A 261 17.64 -5.29 7.04
N ASN A 262 17.36 -6.07 5.98
CA ASN A 262 17.68 -7.51 5.87
C ASN A 262 17.12 -8.35 7.02
N TRP A 263 15.92 -8.02 7.50
CA TRP A 263 15.29 -8.81 8.55
C TRP A 263 14.77 -10.14 8.00
N PRO A 264 14.72 -11.20 8.84
CA PRO A 264 14.03 -12.44 8.49
C PRO A 264 12.55 -12.17 8.16
N VAL A 265 11.97 -12.97 7.25
CA VAL A 265 10.59 -12.82 6.79
C VAL A 265 9.61 -12.72 7.98
N GLN A 266 9.70 -13.67 8.95
CA GLN A 266 8.79 -13.65 10.10
C GLN A 266 8.83 -12.33 10.87
N ARG A 267 10.03 -11.81 11.15
CA ARG A 267 10.18 -10.53 11.85
C ARG A 267 9.61 -9.36 11.04
N THR A 268 9.81 -9.39 9.72
CA THR A 268 9.26 -8.38 8.81
C THR A 268 7.74 -8.39 8.84
N LEU A 269 7.12 -9.57 8.79
CA LEU A 269 5.66 -9.71 8.88
C LEU A 269 5.12 -9.25 10.23
N ASP A 270 5.77 -9.63 11.34
CA ASP A 270 5.38 -9.20 12.69
C ASP A 270 5.41 -7.68 12.84
N PHE A 271 6.46 -7.04 12.33
CA PHE A 271 6.60 -5.58 12.34
C PHE A 271 5.56 -4.91 11.45
N SER A 272 5.27 -5.49 10.29
CA SER A 272 4.27 -4.96 9.36
C SER A 272 2.85 -5.03 9.95
N CYS A 273 2.51 -6.13 10.62
CA CYS A 273 1.25 -6.25 11.36
C CYS A 273 1.14 -5.23 12.50
N ALA A 274 2.24 -4.97 13.22
CA ALA A 274 2.25 -3.99 14.32
C ALA A 274 2.08 -2.55 13.80
N ALA A 275 2.77 -2.20 12.73
CA ALA A 275 2.65 -0.88 12.11
C ALA A 275 1.24 -0.63 11.57
N ALA A 276 0.67 -1.62 10.86
CA ALA A 276 -0.69 -1.56 10.34
C ALA A 276 -1.74 -1.43 11.46
N ALA A 277 -1.59 -2.19 12.55
CA ALA A 277 -2.48 -2.12 13.72
C ALA A 277 -2.46 -0.72 14.37
N LEU A 278 -1.27 -0.15 14.56
CA LEU A 278 -1.16 1.22 15.10
C LEU A 278 -1.80 2.26 14.18
N ASN A 279 -1.70 2.10 12.87
CA ASN A 279 -2.36 3.02 11.94
C ASN A 279 -3.89 2.98 12.11
N CYS A 280 -4.47 1.83 12.38
CA CYS A 280 -5.90 1.69 12.60
C CYS A 280 -6.42 2.41 13.85
N MET A 281 -5.56 2.87 14.75
CA MET A 281 -5.95 3.62 15.96
C MET A 281 -6.27 5.10 15.71
N ALA A 282 -6.12 5.58 14.48
CA ALA A 282 -6.44 6.97 14.11
C ALA A 282 -7.19 7.00 12.76
N ALA A 283 -7.82 8.14 12.47
CA ALA A 283 -8.59 8.33 11.25
C ALA A 283 -7.68 8.59 10.03
N GLY A 284 -8.01 7.99 8.91
CA GLY A 284 -7.37 8.19 7.62
C GLY A 284 -6.15 7.31 7.36
N ALA A 285 -5.77 7.25 6.09
CA ALA A 285 -4.72 6.36 5.62
C ALA A 285 -3.35 6.59 6.30
N ARG A 286 -3.09 7.80 6.78
CA ARG A 286 -1.79 8.25 7.32
C ARG A 286 -1.85 8.79 8.74
N GLY A 287 -3.07 8.86 9.33
CA GLY A 287 -3.29 9.48 10.64
C GLY A 287 -2.62 8.74 11.79
N GLY A 288 -2.47 7.44 11.66
CA GLY A 288 -1.91 6.57 12.70
C GLY A 288 -0.45 6.15 12.49
N ILE A 289 0.27 6.73 11.52
CA ILE A 289 1.70 6.43 11.32
C ILE A 289 2.49 6.78 12.58
N GLN A 290 2.96 5.77 13.30
CA GLN A 290 3.68 5.92 14.55
C GLN A 290 5.21 5.88 14.36
N PRO A 291 6.01 6.51 15.26
CA PRO A 291 7.44 6.31 15.32
C PRO A 291 7.81 4.83 15.52
N LEU A 292 8.99 4.44 15.01
CA LEU A 292 9.50 3.06 15.08
C LEU A 292 9.49 2.47 16.49
N GLU A 293 9.81 3.29 17.50
CA GLU A 293 9.82 2.88 18.91
C GLU A 293 8.44 2.44 19.41
N ASN A 294 7.35 3.08 18.95
CA ASN A 294 6.00 2.69 19.30
C ASN A 294 5.62 1.36 18.65
N ILE A 295 6.06 1.12 17.42
CA ILE A 295 5.86 -0.16 16.72
C ILE A 295 6.57 -1.27 17.49
N HIS A 296 7.84 -1.08 17.85
CA HIS A 296 8.59 -2.06 18.64
C HIS A 296 7.99 -2.29 20.03
N ARG A 297 7.47 -1.23 20.66
CA ARG A 297 6.76 -1.34 21.96
C ARG A 297 5.52 -2.21 21.82
N LEU A 298 4.70 -1.99 20.77
CA LEU A 298 3.52 -2.83 20.51
C LEU A 298 3.91 -4.29 20.31
N MET A 299 4.95 -4.56 19.52
CA MET A 299 5.44 -5.93 19.28
C MET A 299 5.84 -6.67 20.55
N SER A 300 6.33 -5.97 21.57
CA SER A 300 6.81 -6.58 22.80
C SER A 300 5.77 -6.71 23.91
N SER A 301 4.66 -5.97 23.84
CA SER A 301 3.73 -5.82 24.99
C SER A 301 2.27 -6.09 24.67
N ALA A 302 1.86 -6.10 23.38
CA ALA A 302 0.45 -6.20 23.04
C ALA A 302 0.00 -7.64 22.78
N GLU A 303 -1.27 -7.89 23.11
CA GLU A 303 -1.94 -9.12 22.73
C GLU A 303 -2.16 -9.19 21.21
N ARG A 304 -2.16 -10.39 20.69
CA ARG A 304 -2.50 -10.69 19.31
C ARG A 304 -3.87 -11.32 19.21
N HIS A 305 -4.54 -11.15 18.10
CA HIS A 305 -5.73 -11.92 17.80
C HIS A 305 -5.42 -13.42 17.80
N PRO A 306 -6.40 -14.29 18.10
CA PRO A 306 -6.21 -15.75 18.02
C PRO A 306 -5.66 -16.17 16.67
N SER A 307 -4.80 -17.20 16.68
CA SER A 307 -4.25 -17.74 15.43
C SER A 307 -5.35 -18.35 14.58
N ALA A 308 -5.39 -18.00 13.29
CA ALA A 308 -6.29 -18.58 12.30
C ALA A 308 -5.63 -19.71 11.50
N TYR A 309 -4.28 -19.87 11.60
CA TYR A 309 -3.47 -20.81 10.81
C TYR A 309 -2.46 -21.58 11.65
#